data_c0f381d99a14e13c6a3fdf59a2b9fa78
#
_entry.id   c0f381d99a14e13c6a3fdf59a2b9fa78
#
_cell.length_a   1.000
_cell.length_b   1.000
_cell.length_c   1.000
_cell.angle_alpha   90.00
_cell.angle_beta   90.00
_cell.angle_gamma   90.00
#
_symmetry.space_group_name_H-M   'P 1'
#
loop_
_entity.id
_entity.type
_entity.pdbx_description
1 polymer ?
#
loop_
_entity_poly.entity_id
_entity_poly.type
_entity_poly.pdbx_seq_one_letter_code
_entity_poly.pdbx_strand_id
1 'polypeptide(L)'
;MIASLVGSEMCIRDSLKKEKNIAILTHNYQTPEIFHCVSDIVGDSLKLAYEARDSKADTIVLCGVHFMAETAKILSPEKNVLIPDERAGCSLSESITADDIRLLKQKYPGVPVVTYVNTSAEVKAETDVCCTSGNAKHVVESLGTDKVIFLPDEYLAKNIAKQTKVEIIAWKGRCEVHERFTAEEILAYKNQHKNIVVLAHPECSPDVVAV
;
A
#
# COMPACT_ATOMS: atom_id res chain seq x y z
N MET A 1 -40.15 1.94 3.64
CA MET A 1 -39.76 0.70 2.94
C MET A 1 -38.24 0.55 2.73
N ILE A 2 -37.53 1.62 2.40
CA ILE A 2 -36.02 1.54 2.19
C ILE A 2 -35.30 1.20 3.48
N ALA A 3 -35.66 1.76 4.64
CA ALA A 3 -34.98 1.49 5.91
C ALA A 3 -35.09 0.02 6.39
N SER A 4 -36.17 -0.70 6.01
CA SER A 4 -36.32 -2.12 6.38
C SER A 4 -35.46 -3.07 5.53
N LEU A 5 -35.18 -2.71 4.27
CA LEU A 5 -34.30 -3.47 3.39
C LEU A 5 -32.84 -3.37 3.84
N VAL A 6 -32.36 -2.16 4.16
CA VAL A 6 -31.00 -1.95 4.68
C VAL A 6 -30.78 -2.71 5.99
N GLY A 7 -31.79 -2.71 6.89
CA GLY A 7 -31.70 -3.47 8.14
C GLY A 7 -31.63 -5.00 7.92
N SER A 8 -32.37 -5.54 6.95
CA SER A 8 -32.34 -6.98 6.65
C SER A 8 -31.02 -7.42 6.02
N GLU A 9 -30.45 -6.63 5.13
CA GLU A 9 -29.14 -6.92 4.50
C GLU A 9 -28.00 -6.89 5.51
N MET A 10 -28.01 -5.94 6.44
CA MET A 10 -27.05 -5.89 7.55
C MET A 10 -27.17 -7.13 8.46
N CYS A 11 -28.38 -7.58 8.76
CA CYS A 11 -28.59 -8.81 9.55
C CYS A 11 -28.09 -10.06 8.82
N ILE A 12 -28.27 -10.16 7.50
CA ILE A 12 -27.75 -11.25 6.69
C ILE A 12 -26.21 -11.26 6.72
N ARG A 13 -25.58 -10.10 6.49
CA ARG A 13 -24.13 -9.92 6.59
C ARG A 13 -23.60 -10.41 7.94
N ASP A 14 -24.19 -9.92 9.03
CA ASP A 14 -23.71 -10.24 10.40
C ASP A 14 -23.88 -11.72 10.72
N SER A 15 -24.98 -12.35 10.25
CA SER A 15 -25.20 -13.79 10.37
C SER A 15 -24.16 -14.58 9.61
N LEU A 16 -23.87 -14.21 8.34
CA LEU A 16 -22.85 -14.87 7.52
C LEU A 16 -21.45 -14.71 8.10
N LYS A 17 -21.10 -13.51 8.58
CA LYS A 17 -19.82 -13.27 9.24
C LYS A 17 -19.62 -14.21 10.43
N LYS A 18 -20.64 -14.34 11.28
CA LYS A 18 -20.58 -15.21 12.46
C LYS A 18 -20.51 -16.68 12.07
N GLU A 19 -21.36 -17.13 11.13
CA GLU A 19 -21.43 -18.51 10.66
C GLU A 19 -20.11 -18.95 10.01
N LYS A 20 -19.51 -18.09 9.20
CA LYS A 20 -18.30 -18.38 8.42
C LYS A 20 -17.00 -17.93 9.09
N ASN A 21 -17.07 -17.42 10.31
CA ASN A 21 -15.92 -16.87 11.05
C ASN A 21 -15.11 -15.87 10.20
N ILE A 22 -15.77 -14.78 9.76
CA ILE A 22 -15.21 -13.78 8.83
C ILE A 22 -14.86 -12.50 9.59
N ALA A 23 -13.68 -11.93 9.30
CA ALA A 23 -13.33 -10.54 9.62
C ALA A 23 -13.26 -9.69 8.34
N ILE A 24 -13.85 -8.49 8.37
CA ILE A 24 -13.81 -7.54 7.26
C ILE A 24 -12.81 -6.44 7.60
N LEU A 25 -11.73 -6.40 6.83
CA LEU A 25 -10.63 -5.43 6.96
C LEU A 25 -10.72 -4.41 5.82
N THR A 26 -10.66 -3.12 6.16
CA THR A 26 -10.92 -2.05 5.18
C THR A 26 -9.81 -1.01 5.18
N HIS A 27 -9.30 -0.70 4.00
CA HIS A 27 -8.29 0.33 3.84
C HIS A 27 -8.87 1.75 4.05
N ASN A 28 -8.06 2.65 4.57
CA ASN A 28 -8.44 4.02 4.94
C ASN A 28 -9.04 4.85 3.80
N TYR A 29 -8.76 4.53 2.53
CA TYR A 29 -9.26 5.29 1.38
C TYR A 29 -10.64 4.81 0.87
N GLN A 30 -11.24 3.80 1.49
CA GLN A 30 -12.57 3.34 1.10
C GLN A 30 -13.64 4.39 1.37
N THR A 31 -14.76 4.27 0.65
CA THR A 31 -15.90 5.19 0.83
C THR A 31 -16.43 5.15 2.27
N PRO A 32 -17.01 6.25 2.78
CA PRO A 32 -17.53 6.30 4.14
C PRO A 32 -18.50 5.16 4.47
N GLU A 33 -19.30 4.71 3.50
CA GLU A 33 -20.27 3.62 3.67
C GLU A 33 -19.59 2.29 3.99
N ILE A 34 -18.49 1.98 3.29
CA ILE A 34 -17.70 0.77 3.54
C ILE A 34 -16.93 0.94 4.83
N PHE A 35 -16.22 2.07 4.98
CA PHE A 35 -15.38 2.34 6.13
C PHE A 35 -16.14 2.29 7.46
N HIS A 36 -17.29 2.97 7.55
CA HIS A 36 -18.04 3.11 8.81
C HIS A 36 -19.10 2.02 9.03
N CYS A 37 -19.69 1.46 7.96
CA CYS A 37 -20.86 0.61 8.10
C CYS A 37 -20.60 -0.88 7.90
N VAL A 38 -19.46 -1.25 7.26
CA VAL A 38 -19.20 -2.65 6.90
C VAL A 38 -18.01 -3.22 7.63
N SER A 39 -17.01 -2.38 7.92
CA SER A 39 -15.69 -2.80 8.41
C SER A 39 -15.69 -3.22 9.87
N ASP A 40 -14.91 -4.25 10.18
CA ASP A 40 -14.55 -4.59 11.56
C ASP A 40 -13.28 -3.87 12.01
N ILE A 41 -12.30 -3.79 11.10
CA ILE A 41 -11.00 -3.18 11.33
C ILE A 41 -10.69 -2.28 10.15
N VAL A 42 -10.20 -1.07 10.44
CA VAL A 42 -9.78 -0.09 9.46
C VAL A 42 -8.31 0.27 9.66
N GLY A 43 -7.59 0.55 8.59
CA GLY A 43 -6.18 0.89 8.67
C GLY A 43 -5.49 1.09 7.32
N ASP A 44 -4.19 1.31 7.39
CA ASP A 44 -3.31 1.27 6.24
C ASP A 44 -2.94 -0.17 5.86
N SER A 45 -2.21 -0.33 4.74
CA SER A 45 -1.84 -1.65 4.20
C SER A 45 -1.07 -2.51 5.19
N LEU A 46 -0.14 -1.93 5.97
CA LEU A 46 0.69 -2.67 6.91
C LEU A 46 -0.12 -3.12 8.13
N LYS A 47 -0.90 -2.20 8.70
CA LYS A 47 -1.80 -2.51 9.81
C LYS A 47 -2.76 -3.63 9.43
N LEU A 48 -3.42 -3.52 8.27
CA LEU A 48 -4.38 -4.54 7.83
C LEU A 48 -3.72 -5.90 7.59
N ALA A 49 -2.49 -5.93 7.10
CA ALA A 49 -1.75 -7.18 6.92
C ALA A 49 -1.44 -7.87 8.28
N TYR A 50 -1.05 -7.10 9.29
CA TYR A 50 -0.84 -7.64 10.65
C TYR A 50 -2.16 -8.05 11.30
N GLU A 51 -3.21 -7.25 11.18
CA GLU A 51 -4.53 -7.59 11.71
C GLU A 51 -5.10 -8.86 11.04
N ALA A 52 -4.86 -9.06 9.74
CA ALA A 52 -5.21 -10.29 9.06
C ALA A 52 -4.47 -11.50 9.65
N ARG A 53 -3.16 -11.36 9.89
CA ARG A 53 -2.32 -12.41 10.49
C ARG A 53 -2.79 -12.76 11.92
N ASP A 54 -3.01 -11.74 12.74
CA ASP A 54 -3.26 -11.89 14.18
C ASP A 54 -4.75 -12.16 14.50
N SER A 55 -5.65 -11.98 13.52
CA SER A 55 -7.07 -12.27 13.63
C SER A 55 -7.33 -13.75 13.96
N LYS A 56 -8.36 -14.01 14.75
CA LYS A 56 -8.87 -15.37 15.01
C LYS A 56 -9.87 -15.85 13.93
N ALA A 57 -10.18 -15.01 12.95
CA ALA A 57 -11.05 -15.39 11.84
C ALA A 57 -10.32 -16.33 10.87
N ASP A 58 -11.05 -17.31 10.34
CA ASP A 58 -10.55 -18.24 9.32
C ASP A 58 -10.57 -17.61 7.92
N THR A 59 -11.46 -16.63 7.76
CA THR A 59 -11.64 -15.91 6.50
C THR A 59 -11.52 -14.41 6.70
N ILE A 60 -10.70 -13.77 5.88
CA ILE A 60 -10.52 -12.32 5.82
C ILE A 60 -11.16 -11.81 4.54
N VAL A 61 -12.07 -10.84 4.64
CA VAL A 61 -12.53 -10.07 3.48
C VAL A 61 -11.80 -8.73 3.52
N LEU A 62 -10.96 -8.47 2.52
CA LEU A 62 -10.18 -7.25 2.47
C LEU A 62 -10.79 -6.26 1.46
N CYS A 63 -11.33 -5.16 1.97
CA CYS A 63 -11.84 -4.05 1.18
C CYS A 63 -10.70 -3.06 0.89
N GLY A 64 -9.99 -3.32 -0.18
CA GLY A 64 -8.82 -2.59 -0.66
C GLY A 64 -8.49 -3.00 -2.08
N VAL A 65 -7.26 -2.76 -2.53
CA VAL A 65 -6.77 -3.20 -3.84
C VAL A 65 -6.10 -4.57 -3.76
N HIS A 66 -6.00 -5.23 -4.91
CA HIS A 66 -5.58 -6.63 -5.04
C HIS A 66 -4.27 -6.95 -4.32
N PHE A 67 -3.21 -6.16 -4.49
CA PHE A 67 -1.91 -6.43 -3.85
C PHE A 67 -1.96 -6.42 -2.31
N MET A 68 -2.94 -5.73 -1.71
CA MET A 68 -3.13 -5.77 -0.24
C MET A 68 -3.70 -7.11 0.21
N ALA A 69 -4.62 -7.68 -0.57
CA ALA A 69 -5.14 -9.03 -0.32
C ALA A 69 -4.04 -10.08 -0.48
N GLU A 70 -3.20 -9.96 -1.51
CA GLU A 70 -2.02 -10.80 -1.69
C GLU A 70 -1.05 -10.70 -0.50
N THR A 71 -0.78 -9.48 -0.03
CA THR A 71 0.09 -9.26 1.15
C THR A 71 -0.50 -9.91 2.40
N ALA A 72 -1.80 -9.75 2.63
CA ALA A 72 -2.50 -10.40 3.73
C ALA A 72 -2.42 -11.94 3.62
N LYS A 73 -2.56 -12.48 2.40
CA LYS A 73 -2.43 -13.92 2.15
C LYS A 73 -1.01 -14.44 2.37
N ILE A 74 0.01 -13.69 1.97
CA ILE A 74 1.42 -14.03 2.21
C ILE A 74 1.72 -14.14 3.72
N LEU A 75 1.17 -13.21 4.52
CA LEU A 75 1.39 -13.19 5.97
C LEU A 75 0.46 -14.16 6.74
N SER A 76 -0.57 -14.69 6.09
CA SER A 76 -1.57 -15.59 6.67
C SER A 76 -1.90 -16.73 5.70
N PRO A 77 -0.93 -17.59 5.36
CA PRO A 77 -1.10 -18.59 4.31
C PRO A 77 -2.18 -19.63 4.62
N GLU A 78 -2.50 -19.83 5.89
CA GLU A 78 -3.54 -20.77 6.36
C GLU A 78 -4.96 -20.21 6.21
N LYS A 79 -5.14 -18.88 6.10
CA LYS A 79 -6.45 -18.23 6.05
C LYS A 79 -6.98 -18.10 4.63
N ASN A 80 -8.30 -18.06 4.50
CA ASN A 80 -8.94 -17.63 3.27
C ASN A 80 -8.91 -16.11 3.22
N VAL A 81 -8.32 -15.55 2.16
CA VAL A 81 -8.33 -14.10 1.93
C VAL A 81 -9.14 -13.82 0.67
N LEU A 82 -10.19 -13.05 0.83
CA LEU A 82 -11.14 -12.69 -0.23
C LEU A 82 -11.09 -11.20 -0.49
N ILE A 83 -11.33 -10.82 -1.73
CA ILE A 83 -11.49 -9.43 -2.16
C ILE A 83 -12.85 -9.27 -2.83
N PRO A 84 -13.62 -8.19 -2.57
CA PRO A 84 -14.96 -8.01 -3.14
C PRO A 84 -14.98 -7.90 -4.67
N ASP A 85 -13.94 -7.34 -5.28
CA ASP A 85 -13.77 -7.24 -6.73
C ASP A 85 -12.30 -7.46 -7.10
N GLU A 86 -12.01 -8.51 -7.86
CA GLU A 86 -10.65 -8.86 -8.32
C GLU A 86 -10.06 -7.79 -9.26
N ARG A 87 -10.89 -6.94 -9.85
CA ARG A 87 -10.47 -5.82 -10.71
C ARG A 87 -10.04 -4.58 -9.92
N ALA A 88 -10.13 -4.61 -8.60
CA ALA A 88 -9.63 -3.53 -7.75
C ALA A 88 -8.10 -3.46 -7.83
N GLY A 89 -7.58 -2.91 -8.92
CA GLY A 89 -6.17 -2.77 -9.25
C GLY A 89 -5.53 -1.51 -8.67
N CYS A 90 -4.23 -1.38 -8.92
CA CYS A 90 -3.43 -0.20 -8.60
C CYS A 90 -2.42 0.03 -9.73
N SER A 91 -2.53 1.16 -10.42
CA SER A 91 -1.66 1.50 -11.56
C SER A 91 -0.16 1.49 -11.20
N LEU A 92 0.17 1.90 -9.97
CA LEU A 92 1.54 1.79 -9.47
C LEU A 92 1.98 0.33 -9.33
N SER A 93 1.13 -0.52 -8.75
CA SER A 93 1.43 -1.95 -8.60
C SER A 93 1.62 -2.66 -9.95
N GLU A 94 0.87 -2.24 -10.94
CA GLU A 94 0.89 -2.81 -12.30
C GLU A 94 2.01 -2.24 -13.19
N SER A 95 2.74 -1.22 -12.70
CA SER A 95 3.83 -0.57 -13.45
C SER A 95 5.09 -1.41 -13.59
N ILE A 96 5.18 -2.54 -12.89
CA ILE A 96 6.36 -3.43 -12.87
C ILE A 96 5.92 -4.89 -12.79
N THR A 97 6.68 -5.75 -13.43
CA THR A 97 6.50 -7.20 -13.44
C THR A 97 7.68 -7.94 -12.83
N ALA A 98 7.51 -9.23 -12.53
CA ALA A 98 8.60 -10.09 -12.08
C ALA A 98 9.74 -10.19 -13.10
N ASP A 99 9.41 -10.19 -14.41
CA ASP A 99 10.40 -10.24 -15.48
C ASP A 99 11.26 -8.96 -15.53
N ASP A 100 10.67 -7.80 -15.25
CA ASP A 100 11.41 -6.53 -15.15
C ASP A 100 12.47 -6.61 -14.03
N ILE A 101 12.13 -7.23 -12.90
CA ILE A 101 13.09 -7.41 -11.79
C ILE A 101 14.23 -8.33 -12.21
N ARG A 102 13.92 -9.44 -12.90
CA ARG A 102 14.95 -10.36 -13.42
C ARG A 102 15.92 -9.63 -14.36
N LEU A 103 15.40 -8.76 -15.23
CA LEU A 103 16.23 -7.92 -16.12
C LEU A 103 17.06 -6.90 -15.33
N LEU A 104 16.48 -6.28 -14.30
CA LEU A 104 17.23 -5.37 -13.43
C LEU A 104 18.36 -6.09 -12.68
N LYS A 105 18.12 -7.28 -12.14
CA LYS A 105 19.16 -8.10 -11.49
C LYS A 105 20.28 -8.51 -12.45
N GLN A 106 19.96 -8.77 -13.72
CA GLN A 106 20.98 -9.02 -14.74
C GLN A 106 21.80 -7.77 -15.05
N LYS A 107 21.15 -6.60 -15.12
CA LYS A 107 21.81 -5.31 -15.39
C LYS A 107 22.66 -4.80 -14.23
N TYR A 108 22.25 -5.10 -13.01
CA TYR A 108 22.91 -4.67 -11.78
C TYR A 108 23.21 -5.86 -10.86
N PRO A 109 24.15 -6.74 -11.24
CA PRO A 109 24.42 -7.98 -10.51
C PRO A 109 24.92 -7.69 -9.09
N GLY A 110 24.32 -8.38 -8.11
CA GLY A 110 24.66 -8.26 -6.70
C GLY A 110 24.08 -7.02 -5.98
N VAL A 111 23.34 -6.16 -6.67
CA VAL A 111 22.65 -5.03 -6.04
C VAL A 111 21.30 -5.50 -5.47
N PRO A 112 21.04 -5.32 -4.15
CA PRO A 112 19.79 -5.75 -3.54
C PRO A 112 18.57 -5.00 -4.09
N VAL A 113 17.45 -5.72 -4.18
CA VAL A 113 16.16 -5.19 -4.61
C VAL A 113 15.25 -4.94 -3.40
N VAL A 114 14.97 -3.69 -3.14
CA VAL A 114 14.00 -3.22 -2.12
C VAL A 114 12.68 -2.90 -2.80
N THR A 115 11.61 -3.51 -2.35
CA THR A 115 10.29 -3.30 -2.97
C THR A 115 9.31 -2.69 -1.98
N TYR A 116 8.73 -1.57 -2.36
CA TYR A 116 7.56 -1.03 -1.67
C TYR A 116 6.38 -2.01 -1.85
N VAL A 117 5.64 -2.27 -0.78
CA VAL A 117 4.58 -3.30 -0.74
C VAL A 117 3.47 -3.13 -1.78
N ASN A 118 3.37 -1.94 -2.41
CA ASN A 118 2.43 -1.67 -3.49
C ASN A 118 2.86 -2.33 -4.81
N THR A 119 2.95 -3.64 -4.80
CA THR A 119 3.34 -4.50 -5.93
C THR A 119 2.63 -5.85 -5.81
N SER A 120 2.57 -6.62 -6.89
CA SER A 120 1.99 -7.98 -6.88
C SER A 120 2.83 -8.98 -6.06
N ALA A 121 2.22 -10.11 -5.72
CA ALA A 121 2.92 -11.21 -5.06
C ALA A 121 4.07 -11.77 -5.92
N GLU A 122 3.90 -11.83 -7.24
CA GLU A 122 4.95 -12.26 -8.18
C GLU A 122 6.18 -11.34 -8.14
N VAL A 123 5.95 -10.03 -8.09
CA VAL A 123 7.02 -9.03 -7.92
C VAL A 123 7.72 -9.21 -6.58
N LYS A 124 6.96 -9.42 -5.50
CA LYS A 124 7.52 -9.67 -4.17
C LYS A 124 8.38 -10.93 -4.11
N ALA A 125 8.01 -11.98 -4.85
CA ALA A 125 8.78 -13.22 -4.91
C ALA A 125 10.18 -13.05 -5.53
N GLU A 126 10.37 -12.05 -6.38
CA GLU A 126 11.66 -11.74 -7.00
C GLU A 126 12.49 -10.71 -6.22
N THR A 127 12.00 -10.18 -5.11
CA THR A 127 12.68 -9.14 -4.34
C THR A 127 13.45 -9.70 -3.15
N ASP A 128 14.43 -8.94 -2.68
CA ASP A 128 15.23 -9.36 -1.53
C ASP A 128 14.58 -8.92 -0.20
N VAL A 129 13.88 -7.77 -0.21
CA VAL A 129 13.16 -7.26 0.95
C VAL A 129 12.02 -6.33 0.55
N CYS A 130 10.92 -6.37 1.32
CA CYS A 130 9.80 -5.46 1.16
C CYS A 130 9.82 -4.37 2.25
N CYS A 131 9.30 -3.19 1.91
CA CYS A 131 9.14 -2.08 2.83
C CYS A 131 7.79 -1.40 2.66
N THR A 132 7.43 -0.52 3.61
CA THR A 132 6.35 0.45 3.47
C THR A 132 6.94 1.85 3.34
N SER A 133 6.13 2.84 2.96
CA SER A 133 6.55 4.24 2.93
C SER A 133 7.10 4.74 4.27
N GLY A 134 6.57 4.23 5.39
CA GLY A 134 6.97 4.63 6.75
C GLY A 134 8.31 4.06 7.21
N ASN A 135 8.76 2.91 6.67
CA ASN A 135 10.00 2.26 7.10
C ASN A 135 11.05 2.12 5.99
N ALA A 136 10.78 2.61 4.78
CA ALA A 136 11.62 2.40 3.61
C ALA A 136 13.08 2.86 3.80
N LYS A 137 13.28 4.04 4.40
CA LYS A 137 14.63 4.52 4.73
C LYS A 137 15.38 3.53 5.63
N HIS A 138 14.73 3.09 6.70
CA HIS A 138 15.34 2.14 7.65
C HIS A 138 15.68 0.81 6.98
N VAL A 139 14.79 0.28 6.15
CA VAL A 139 15.02 -0.96 5.39
C VAL A 139 16.21 -0.81 4.44
N VAL A 140 16.28 0.28 3.66
CA VAL A 140 17.41 0.56 2.76
C VAL A 140 18.74 0.61 3.52
N GLU A 141 18.79 1.34 4.63
CA GLU A 141 20.02 1.48 5.44
C GLU A 141 20.42 0.17 6.15
N SER A 142 19.44 -0.67 6.53
CA SER A 142 19.71 -1.95 7.22
C SER A 142 20.40 -2.99 6.36
N LEU A 143 20.37 -2.84 5.03
CA LEU A 143 21.05 -3.76 4.12
C LEU A 143 22.58 -3.64 4.14
N GLY A 144 23.13 -2.52 4.66
CA GLY A 144 24.56 -2.30 4.77
C GLY A 144 25.30 -2.26 3.43
N THR A 145 24.62 -1.86 2.35
CA THR A 145 25.16 -1.76 1.00
C THR A 145 25.22 -0.31 0.54
N ASP A 146 26.15 -0.01 -0.37
CA ASP A 146 26.28 1.35 -0.92
C ASP A 146 25.20 1.67 -1.95
N LYS A 147 24.51 0.65 -2.47
CA LYS A 147 23.55 0.79 -3.57
C LYS A 147 22.39 -0.21 -3.45
N VAL A 148 21.17 0.24 -3.78
CA VAL A 148 19.96 -0.61 -3.88
C VAL A 148 19.16 -0.28 -5.13
N ILE A 149 18.40 -1.26 -5.64
CA ILE A 149 17.32 -1.05 -6.59
C ILE A 149 16.04 -0.85 -5.78
N PHE A 150 15.30 0.25 -6.02
CA PHE A 150 14.07 0.56 -5.30
C PHE A 150 12.86 0.58 -6.23
N LEU A 151 11.85 -0.18 -5.91
CA LEU A 151 10.66 -0.47 -6.72
C LEU A 151 9.38 -0.15 -5.94
N PRO A 152 8.23 0.11 -6.57
CA PRO A 152 8.09 0.53 -7.95
C PRO A 152 8.00 2.06 -8.07
N ASP A 153 7.88 2.83 -6.95
CA ASP A 153 7.57 4.26 -6.95
C ASP A 153 8.83 5.13 -7.06
N GLU A 154 8.90 5.91 -8.14
CA GLU A 154 10.01 6.82 -8.42
C GLU A 154 10.12 7.96 -7.41
N TYR A 155 8.98 8.52 -6.99
CA TYR A 155 8.97 9.67 -6.09
C TYR A 155 9.31 9.25 -4.66
N LEU A 156 8.78 8.14 -4.19
CA LEU A 156 9.19 7.55 -2.91
C LEU A 156 10.69 7.27 -2.90
N ALA A 157 11.22 6.66 -3.96
CA ALA A 157 12.66 6.40 -4.11
C ALA A 157 13.48 7.70 -4.03
N LYS A 158 13.09 8.75 -4.75
CA LYS A 158 13.75 10.05 -4.74
C LYS A 158 13.69 10.75 -3.38
N ASN A 159 12.55 10.66 -2.70
CA ASN A 159 12.38 11.26 -1.37
C ASN A 159 13.21 10.53 -0.30
N ILE A 160 13.37 9.20 -0.42
CA ILE A 160 14.26 8.42 0.44
C ILE A 160 15.72 8.72 0.12
N ALA A 161 16.10 8.82 -1.16
CA ALA A 161 17.46 9.14 -1.59
C ALA A 161 17.98 10.45 -0.98
N LYS A 162 17.11 11.43 -0.73
CA LYS A 162 17.47 12.68 -0.03
C LYS A 162 17.79 12.50 1.46
N GLN A 163 17.43 11.35 2.04
CA GLN A 163 17.53 11.08 3.48
C GLN A 163 18.58 10.04 3.84
N THR A 164 19.23 9.41 2.87
CA THR A 164 20.23 8.37 3.05
C THR A 164 21.47 8.64 2.20
N LYS A 165 22.57 7.95 2.52
CA LYS A 165 23.80 7.96 1.70
C LYS A 165 23.85 6.82 0.69
N VAL A 166 22.90 5.87 0.76
CA VAL A 166 22.80 4.75 -0.15
C VAL A 166 22.34 5.26 -1.52
N GLU A 167 23.06 4.88 -2.57
CA GLU A 167 22.63 5.17 -3.95
C GLU A 167 21.37 4.36 -4.29
N ILE A 168 20.33 5.05 -4.74
CA ILE A 168 19.04 4.41 -5.08
C ILE A 168 18.85 4.41 -6.60
N ILE A 169 18.79 3.21 -7.19
CA ILE A 169 18.38 2.99 -8.56
C ILE A 169 16.85 2.86 -8.55
N ALA A 170 16.14 3.92 -8.95
CA ALA A 170 14.69 3.96 -8.93
C ALA A 170 14.08 3.38 -10.20
N TRP A 171 12.99 2.62 -10.04
CA TRP A 171 12.05 2.34 -11.13
C TRP A 171 11.24 3.60 -11.47
N LYS A 172 10.63 3.65 -12.65
CA LYS A 172 9.89 4.84 -13.12
C LYS A 172 8.37 4.76 -12.94
N GLY A 173 7.90 3.90 -12.04
CA GLY A 173 6.50 3.86 -11.65
C GLY A 173 6.11 5.05 -10.79
N ARG A 174 4.86 5.46 -10.84
CA ARG A 174 4.32 6.58 -10.06
C ARG A 174 2.90 6.30 -9.64
N CYS A 175 2.51 6.80 -8.47
CA CYS A 175 1.12 6.77 -8.05
C CYS A 175 0.37 7.93 -8.72
N GLU A 176 -0.59 7.60 -9.60
CA GLU A 176 -1.37 8.60 -10.34
C GLU A 176 -2.18 9.55 -9.45
N VAL A 177 -2.53 9.10 -8.24
CA VAL A 177 -3.25 9.94 -7.26
C VAL A 177 -2.31 10.96 -6.65
N HIS A 178 -1.12 10.54 -6.20
CA HIS A 178 -0.14 11.43 -5.58
C HIS A 178 0.53 12.38 -6.59
N GLU A 179 0.61 11.99 -7.85
CA GLU A 179 1.16 12.83 -8.93
C GLU A 179 0.26 14.03 -9.27
N ARG A 180 -1.02 14.02 -8.86
CA ARG A 180 -1.95 15.13 -9.10
C ARG A 180 -1.70 16.35 -8.21
N PHE A 181 -1.02 16.20 -7.08
CA PHE A 181 -0.71 17.33 -6.19
C PHE A 181 0.49 18.12 -6.72
N THR A 182 0.39 19.44 -6.69
CA THR A 182 1.48 20.34 -7.11
C THR A 182 1.98 21.19 -5.94
N ALA A 183 3.27 21.52 -5.96
CA ALA A 183 3.86 22.41 -4.95
C ALA A 183 3.19 23.79 -4.94
N GLU A 184 2.76 24.28 -6.13
CA GLU A 184 2.09 25.56 -6.27
C GLU A 184 0.75 25.61 -5.53
N GLU A 185 -0.09 24.55 -5.68
CA GLU A 185 -1.36 24.44 -4.95
C GLU A 185 -1.14 24.38 -3.44
N ILE A 186 -0.17 23.60 -2.97
CA ILE A 186 0.15 23.52 -1.54
C ILE A 186 0.62 24.86 -1.00
N LEU A 187 1.48 25.59 -1.73
CA LEU A 187 1.92 26.92 -1.36
C LEU A 187 0.77 27.92 -1.31
N ALA A 188 -0.17 27.84 -2.25
CA ALA A 188 -1.37 28.68 -2.24
C ALA A 188 -2.20 28.47 -0.96
N TYR A 189 -2.39 27.22 -0.53
CA TYR A 189 -3.06 26.90 0.75
C TYR A 189 -2.28 27.43 1.96
N LYS A 190 -0.97 27.26 2.01
CA LYS A 190 -0.11 27.78 3.10
C LYS A 190 -0.18 29.30 3.21
N ASN A 191 -0.26 30.02 2.08
CA ASN A 191 -0.38 31.48 2.06
C ASN A 191 -1.75 31.97 2.54
N GLN A 192 -2.82 31.19 2.28
CA GLN A 192 -4.17 31.53 2.72
C GLN A 192 -4.43 31.22 4.20
N HIS A 193 -3.74 30.22 4.75
CA HIS A 193 -3.96 29.74 6.11
C HIS A 193 -2.70 29.85 6.95
N LYS A 194 -2.64 30.85 7.82
CA LYS A 194 -1.52 31.01 8.75
C LYS A 194 -1.46 29.83 9.73
N ASN A 195 -0.26 29.33 9.98
CA ASN A 195 0.01 28.23 10.91
C ASN A 195 -0.56 26.86 10.49
N ILE A 196 -0.90 26.65 9.22
CA ILE A 196 -1.28 25.34 8.71
C ILE A 196 -0.06 24.40 8.70
N VAL A 197 -0.28 23.16 9.11
CA VAL A 197 0.69 22.07 8.95
C VAL A 197 0.24 21.22 7.77
N VAL A 198 1.13 21.06 6.80
CA VAL A 198 0.89 20.21 5.64
C VAL A 198 1.51 18.83 5.89
N LEU A 199 0.70 17.81 5.77
CA LEU A 199 1.15 16.42 5.78
C LEU A 199 1.09 15.88 4.35
N ALA A 200 2.23 15.52 3.80
CA ALA A 200 2.34 14.96 2.46
C ALA A 200 2.84 13.51 2.53
N HIS A 201 2.23 12.63 1.74
CA HIS A 201 2.74 11.27 1.59
C HIS A 201 4.04 11.28 0.77
N PRO A 202 5.02 10.43 1.09
CA PRO A 202 6.30 10.41 0.37
C PRO A 202 6.22 9.87 -1.08
N GLU A 203 5.08 9.39 -1.54
CA GLU A 203 4.78 9.16 -2.97
C GLU A 203 4.44 10.44 -3.73
N CYS A 204 4.22 11.56 -3.05
CA CYS A 204 4.12 12.86 -3.71
C CYS A 204 5.46 13.24 -4.34
N SER A 205 5.41 14.09 -5.37
CA SER A 205 6.62 14.57 -6.03
C SER A 205 7.58 15.21 -5.02
N PRO A 206 8.91 15.13 -5.25
CA PRO A 206 9.89 15.75 -4.37
C PRO A 206 9.70 17.25 -4.13
N ASP A 207 9.04 17.94 -5.04
CA ASP A 207 8.74 19.36 -4.92
C ASP A 207 7.58 19.61 -3.94
N VAL A 208 6.56 18.75 -3.96
CA VAL A 208 5.44 18.78 -3.00
C VAL A 208 5.93 18.44 -1.58
N VAL A 209 6.79 17.44 -1.45
CA VAL A 209 7.34 17.05 -0.13
C VAL A 209 8.28 18.13 0.45
N ALA A 210 8.87 18.97 -0.40
CA ALA A 210 9.80 20.02 0.02
C ALA A 210 9.09 21.31 0.51
N VAL A 211 7.80 21.47 0.29
CA VAL A 211 6.99 22.64 0.69
C VAL A 211 6.45 22.49 2.10
#